data_caccb61153242b432cf541a39977b83a
#
_entry.id   caccb61153242b432cf541a39977b83a
#
_cell.length_a   1.000
_cell.length_b   1.000
_cell.length_c   1.000
_cell.angle_alpha   90.00
_cell.angle_beta   90.00
_cell.angle_gamma   90.00
#
_symmetry.space_group_name_H-M   'P 1'
#
loop_
_entity.id
_entity.type
_entity.pdbx_description
1 polymer ?
#
loop_
_entity_poly.entity_id
_entity_poly.type
_entity_poly.pdbx_seq_one_letter_code
_entity_poly.pdbx_strand_id
1 'polypeptide(L)'
;MTRKIPDDNPISAKKFMEELRRYEKGSVSRRHFLGVTGLGAATAVMAGAMPMLAGSRKAFAGSIGDRVSIATWPNYYNPENFEQFTKDTGAKVQISVFGSNEEMLAKLQAGGTGWDVFVPTNYTISTYVELDLIQPLDVSRLPNFNEKYLIKRFIEPGTVNGKLYAVPKNWGTTGFVLNRKKIKSNPTSWREFWDLTKTDASGRVMVHDYQLTTIGNALKYFEYSFNSVDPKELADAEKLLIDSKPHLFAINSDYQPSMRSTDAWMSIAWTGDGLQLNRDIPEIDYVLGKEGGELWSDFYAIPKSAKRLDAAYAFINFLIDPVVSAKEVEVHGYPVPDDRVTALLPKEMTENPIMYPAKELLDALEFGAAITLTDPLRAEVMARFKSA
;
A
#
# COMPACT_ATOMS: atom_id res chain seq x y z
N MET A 1 45.78 -22.48 32.95
CA MET A 1 45.77 -21.82 31.65
C MET A 1 44.44 -21.06 31.52
N THR A 2 44.46 -19.80 31.89
CA THR A 2 43.29 -18.90 31.86
C THR A 2 43.09 -18.37 30.44
N ARG A 3 41.97 -18.74 29.81
CA ARG A 3 41.54 -18.15 28.55
C ARG A 3 41.16 -16.70 28.79
N LYS A 4 41.89 -15.75 28.19
CA LYS A 4 41.49 -14.34 28.11
C LYS A 4 40.22 -14.22 27.26
N ILE A 5 39.19 -13.61 27.85
CA ILE A 5 37.99 -13.13 27.16
C ILE A 5 38.45 -11.92 26.32
N PRO A 6 38.08 -11.81 25.02
CA PRO A 6 38.40 -10.62 24.23
C PRO A 6 37.59 -9.42 24.73
N ASP A 7 38.24 -8.26 24.78
CA ASP A 7 37.65 -6.97 25.11
C ASP A 7 36.45 -6.64 24.21
N ASP A 8 35.27 -6.46 24.83
CA ASP A 8 34.02 -5.97 24.20
C ASP A 8 34.10 -4.46 23.97
N ASN A 9 35.04 -3.98 23.15
CA ASN A 9 35.09 -2.59 22.76
C ASN A 9 34.46 -2.46 21.35
N PRO A 10 33.36 -1.73 21.17
CA PRO A 10 32.72 -1.59 19.86
C PRO A 10 33.70 -0.94 18.88
N ILE A 11 33.83 -1.54 17.71
CA ILE A 11 34.64 -1.04 16.63
C ILE A 11 34.22 0.40 16.27
N SER A 12 35.17 1.33 16.13
CA SER A 12 34.85 2.71 15.78
C SER A 12 34.19 2.78 14.40
N ALA A 13 33.26 3.72 14.21
CA ALA A 13 32.54 3.90 12.94
C ALA A 13 33.50 4.06 11.74
N LYS A 14 34.64 4.73 11.94
CA LYS A 14 35.69 4.87 10.91
C LYS A 14 36.28 3.52 10.50
N LYS A 15 36.63 2.69 11.48
CA LYS A 15 37.20 1.36 11.23
C LYS A 15 36.17 0.40 10.64
N PHE A 16 34.91 0.50 11.04
CA PHE A 16 33.81 -0.25 10.45
C PHE A 16 33.64 0.06 8.96
N MET A 17 33.60 1.34 8.58
CA MET A 17 33.49 1.78 7.20
C MET A 17 34.70 1.40 6.33
N GLU A 18 35.89 1.32 6.93
CA GLU A 18 37.11 0.87 6.24
C GLU A 18 37.05 -0.63 5.93
N GLU A 19 36.64 -1.45 6.89
CA GLU A 19 36.46 -2.90 6.69
C GLU A 19 35.31 -3.24 5.75
N LEU A 20 34.21 -2.45 5.77
CA LEU A 20 33.11 -2.58 4.82
C LEU A 20 33.57 -2.33 3.38
N ARG A 21 34.33 -1.27 3.12
CA ARG A 21 34.90 -0.99 1.80
C ARG A 21 35.88 -2.07 1.32
N ARG A 22 36.62 -2.69 2.22
CA ARG A 22 37.52 -3.81 1.91
C ARG A 22 36.73 -5.08 1.55
N TYR A 23 35.61 -5.31 2.23
CA TYR A 23 34.70 -6.40 1.95
C TYR A 23 34.01 -6.21 0.59
N GLU A 24 33.45 -5.03 0.33
CA GLU A 24 32.81 -4.67 -0.95
C GLU A 24 33.78 -4.81 -2.14
N LYS A 25 35.05 -4.49 -1.95
CA LYS A 25 36.11 -4.67 -2.96
C LYS A 25 36.63 -6.11 -3.08
N GLY A 26 36.05 -7.05 -2.35
CA GLY A 26 36.50 -8.45 -2.34
C GLY A 26 37.88 -8.67 -1.71
N SER A 27 38.47 -7.66 -1.02
CA SER A 27 39.81 -7.72 -0.44
C SER A 27 39.86 -8.48 0.88
N VAL A 28 38.69 -8.76 1.49
CA VAL A 28 38.54 -9.56 2.71
C VAL A 28 37.35 -10.49 2.60
N SER A 29 37.41 -11.65 3.25
CA SER A 29 36.31 -12.60 3.26
C SER A 29 35.19 -12.17 4.19
N ARG A 30 33.96 -12.65 3.95
CA ARG A 30 32.79 -12.44 4.84
C ARG A 30 33.09 -12.84 6.29
N ARG A 31 33.83 -13.93 6.49
CA ARG A 31 34.21 -14.41 7.83
C ARG A 31 35.17 -13.45 8.54
N HIS A 32 36.10 -12.84 7.81
CA HIS A 32 37.03 -11.83 8.33
C HIS A 32 36.24 -10.56 8.72
N PHE A 33 35.38 -10.05 7.83
CA PHE A 33 34.56 -8.85 8.08
C PHE A 33 33.68 -9.03 9.33
N LEU A 34 32.94 -10.14 9.45
CA LEU A 34 32.11 -10.45 10.59
C LEU A 34 32.91 -10.61 11.90
N GLY A 35 34.13 -11.15 11.82
CA GLY A 35 35.00 -11.31 12.98
C GLY A 35 35.58 -9.99 13.48
N VAL A 36 35.95 -9.07 12.59
CA VAL A 36 36.55 -7.76 12.95
C VAL A 36 35.50 -6.74 13.39
N THR A 37 34.28 -6.82 12.84
CA THR A 37 33.19 -5.88 13.18
C THR A 37 32.37 -6.28 14.41
N GLY A 38 32.62 -7.45 15.00
CA GLY A 38 31.87 -7.99 16.14
C GLY A 38 30.50 -8.55 15.78
N LEU A 39 30.06 -8.41 14.51
CA LEU A 39 28.75 -8.90 14.04
C LEU A 39 28.67 -10.44 14.02
N GLY A 40 29.82 -11.14 14.08
CA GLY A 40 29.86 -12.60 14.18
C GLY A 40 29.34 -13.14 15.53
N ALA A 41 29.45 -12.38 16.61
CA ALA A 41 28.92 -12.75 17.92
C ALA A 41 27.42 -12.42 18.05
N ALA A 42 26.97 -11.32 17.45
CA ALA A 42 25.55 -10.95 17.42
C ALA A 42 24.70 -11.94 16.62
N THR A 43 25.24 -12.51 15.53
CA THR A 43 24.57 -13.57 14.75
C THR A 43 24.45 -14.89 15.53
N ALA A 44 25.36 -15.18 16.46
CA ALA A 44 25.26 -16.38 17.32
C ALA A 44 24.21 -16.22 18.44
N VAL A 45 24.03 -15.01 18.99
CA VAL A 45 23.01 -14.72 20.01
C VAL A 45 21.61 -14.62 19.37
N MET A 46 21.52 -14.05 18.16
CA MET A 46 20.25 -14.04 17.40
C MET A 46 19.86 -15.44 16.89
N ALA A 47 20.85 -16.33 16.62
CA ALA A 47 20.55 -17.74 16.28
C ALA A 47 20.02 -18.54 17.48
N GLY A 48 20.29 -18.13 18.72
CA GLY A 48 19.76 -18.75 19.93
C GLY A 48 18.36 -18.26 20.32
N ALA A 49 17.95 -17.06 19.88
CA ALA A 49 16.63 -16.48 20.12
C ALA A 49 15.64 -16.70 18.97
N MET A 50 16.04 -17.36 17.88
CA MET A 50 15.25 -17.65 16.68
C MET A 50 14.87 -19.13 16.47
N PRO A 51 14.46 -19.94 17.47
CA PRO A 51 13.87 -21.25 17.14
C PRO A 51 12.46 -21.14 16.54
N MET A 52 11.77 -19.97 16.67
CA MET A 52 10.42 -19.79 16.13
C MET A 52 10.37 -19.34 14.65
N LEU A 53 11.41 -18.68 14.12
CA LEU A 53 11.42 -18.22 12.70
C LEU A 53 11.94 -19.29 11.73
N ALA A 54 12.69 -20.26 12.20
CA ALA A 54 13.15 -21.39 11.37
C ALA A 54 12.05 -22.45 11.13
N GLY A 55 10.97 -22.43 11.91
CA GLY A 55 9.84 -23.35 11.78
C GLY A 55 8.95 -23.04 10.57
N SER A 56 8.80 -21.78 10.19
CA SER A 56 7.95 -21.37 9.06
C SER A 56 8.57 -21.68 7.70
N ARG A 57 9.91 -21.73 7.58
CA ARG A 57 10.58 -22.09 6.31
C ARG A 57 10.43 -23.57 5.91
N LYS A 58 10.11 -24.46 6.86
CA LYS A 58 9.88 -25.90 6.58
C LYS A 58 8.43 -26.28 6.32
N ALA A 59 7.46 -25.41 6.61
CA ALA A 59 6.04 -25.73 6.49
C ALA A 59 5.54 -25.87 5.02
N PHE A 60 6.30 -25.41 4.03
CA PHE A 60 5.92 -25.48 2.61
C PHE A 60 6.88 -26.29 1.74
N ALA A 61 7.63 -27.23 2.30
CA ALA A 61 8.51 -28.16 1.55
C ALA A 61 7.75 -29.24 0.74
N GLY A 62 6.41 -29.14 0.65
CA GLY A 62 5.60 -29.84 -0.35
C GLY A 62 5.56 -29.02 -1.64
N SER A 63 5.46 -29.68 -2.80
CA SER A 63 5.32 -29.01 -4.11
C SER A 63 4.04 -28.14 -4.10
N ILE A 64 4.19 -26.81 -3.97
CA ILE A 64 3.07 -25.84 -4.10
C ILE A 64 2.72 -25.56 -5.58
N GLY A 65 3.41 -26.24 -6.51
CA GLY A 65 3.28 -26.02 -7.96
C GLY A 65 4.42 -25.14 -8.52
N ASP A 66 4.33 -24.83 -9.81
CA ASP A 66 5.36 -24.14 -10.57
C ASP A 66 5.20 -22.60 -10.57
N ARG A 67 4.06 -22.09 -10.15
CA ARG A 67 3.75 -20.66 -10.16
C ARG A 67 2.62 -20.27 -9.21
N VAL A 68 2.58 -18.97 -8.92
CA VAL A 68 1.46 -18.25 -8.30
C VAL A 68 1.18 -16.98 -9.10
N SER A 69 -0.09 -16.66 -9.34
CA SER A 69 -0.49 -15.45 -10.07
C SER A 69 -1.16 -14.47 -9.12
N ILE A 70 -0.61 -13.26 -9.03
CA ILE A 70 -1.19 -12.16 -8.24
C ILE A 70 -1.67 -11.03 -9.14
N ALA A 71 -2.85 -10.49 -8.83
CA ALA A 71 -3.33 -9.22 -9.37
C ALA A 71 -3.17 -8.12 -8.31
N THR A 72 -2.50 -7.03 -8.64
CA THR A 72 -2.15 -5.96 -7.70
C THR A 72 -2.18 -4.59 -8.37
N TRP A 73 -2.04 -3.54 -7.57
CA TRP A 73 -1.93 -2.15 -8.03
C TRP A 73 -0.54 -1.85 -8.60
N PRO A 74 -0.37 -0.79 -9.43
CA PRO A 74 0.93 -0.33 -9.91
C PRO A 74 1.87 0.06 -8.76
N ASN A 75 3.16 -0.21 -8.88
CA ASN A 75 4.20 0.20 -7.92
C ASN A 75 3.94 -0.20 -6.46
N TYR A 76 3.30 -1.35 -6.23
CA TYR A 76 2.68 -1.73 -4.97
C TYR A 76 3.22 -3.01 -4.35
N TYR A 77 4.41 -3.42 -4.74
CA TYR A 77 5.10 -4.61 -4.26
C TYR A 77 6.61 -4.44 -4.32
N ASN A 78 7.33 -5.23 -3.53
CA ASN A 78 8.79 -5.32 -3.60
C ASN A 78 9.20 -6.49 -4.52
N PRO A 79 9.84 -6.23 -5.68
CA PRO A 79 10.28 -7.29 -6.60
C PRO A 79 11.24 -8.29 -5.95
N GLU A 80 12.11 -7.85 -5.03
CA GLU A 80 13.06 -8.72 -4.34
C GLU A 80 12.36 -9.77 -3.46
N ASN A 81 11.24 -9.43 -2.84
CA ASN A 81 10.44 -10.38 -2.07
C ASN A 81 9.84 -11.46 -2.99
N PHE A 82 9.39 -11.09 -4.19
CA PHE A 82 8.85 -12.06 -5.15
C PHE A 82 9.93 -12.99 -5.71
N GLU A 83 11.14 -12.46 -5.94
CA GLU A 83 12.30 -13.28 -6.27
C GLU A 83 12.70 -14.21 -5.13
N GLN A 84 12.65 -13.73 -3.88
CA GLN A 84 12.93 -14.54 -2.71
C GLN A 84 11.92 -15.68 -2.55
N PHE A 85 10.61 -15.40 -2.72
CA PHE A 85 9.58 -16.42 -2.72
C PHE A 85 9.86 -17.50 -3.77
N THR A 86 10.21 -17.09 -4.99
CA THR A 86 10.55 -18.01 -6.08
C THR A 86 11.77 -18.87 -5.74
N LYS A 87 12.81 -18.29 -5.12
CA LYS A 87 14.00 -19.03 -4.66
C LYS A 87 13.66 -20.08 -3.58
N ASP A 88 12.80 -19.69 -2.64
CA ASP A 88 12.49 -20.53 -1.48
C ASP A 88 11.53 -21.68 -1.82
N THR A 89 10.68 -21.50 -2.82
CA THR A 89 9.58 -22.44 -3.15
C THR A 89 9.71 -23.12 -4.51
N GLY A 90 10.44 -22.52 -5.46
CA GLY A 90 10.47 -22.91 -6.86
C GLY A 90 9.28 -22.37 -7.69
N ALA A 91 8.25 -21.80 -7.06
CA ALA A 91 7.08 -21.27 -7.74
C ALA A 91 7.33 -19.85 -8.27
N LYS A 92 7.17 -19.63 -9.56
CA LYS A 92 7.33 -18.31 -10.19
C LYS A 92 6.13 -17.41 -9.88
N VAL A 93 6.40 -16.16 -9.50
CA VAL A 93 5.33 -15.16 -9.30
C VAL A 93 4.99 -14.51 -10.64
N GLN A 94 3.72 -14.58 -11.03
CA GLN A 94 3.17 -13.91 -12.21
C GLN A 94 2.32 -12.73 -11.74
N ILE A 95 2.58 -11.54 -12.29
CA ILE A 95 1.95 -10.29 -11.85
C ILE A 95 1.00 -9.81 -12.93
N SER A 96 -0.21 -9.44 -12.52
CA SER A 96 -1.17 -8.67 -13.30
C SER A 96 -1.42 -7.34 -12.60
N VAL A 97 -1.50 -6.25 -13.35
CA VAL A 97 -1.81 -4.93 -12.81
C VAL A 97 -3.20 -4.50 -13.26
N PHE A 98 -3.93 -3.83 -12.38
CA PHE A 98 -5.25 -3.23 -12.67
C PHE A 98 -5.26 -1.78 -12.16
N GLY A 99 -6.15 -0.97 -12.75
CA GLY A 99 -6.21 0.48 -12.49
C GLY A 99 -7.33 0.88 -11.53
N SER A 100 -8.35 0.04 -11.32
CA SER A 100 -9.49 0.38 -10.44
C SER A 100 -10.16 -0.87 -9.86
N ASN A 101 -10.92 -0.68 -8.76
CA ASN A 101 -11.72 -1.74 -8.17
C ASN A 101 -12.91 -2.14 -9.07
N GLU A 102 -13.41 -1.21 -9.87
CA GLU A 102 -14.46 -1.47 -10.87
C GLU A 102 -13.94 -2.42 -11.98
N GLU A 103 -12.72 -2.19 -12.47
CA GLU A 103 -12.06 -3.10 -13.42
C GLU A 103 -11.87 -4.49 -12.81
N MET A 104 -11.43 -4.54 -11.55
CA MET A 104 -11.25 -5.80 -10.83
C MET A 104 -12.56 -6.55 -10.67
N LEU A 105 -13.63 -5.87 -10.26
CA LEU A 105 -14.97 -6.46 -10.15
C LEU A 105 -15.45 -7.05 -11.48
N ALA A 106 -15.33 -6.28 -12.55
CA ALA A 106 -15.75 -6.73 -13.90
C ALA A 106 -14.96 -7.98 -14.36
N LYS A 107 -13.65 -8.01 -14.12
CA LYS A 107 -12.81 -9.18 -14.46
C LYS A 107 -13.17 -10.41 -13.64
N LEU A 108 -13.44 -10.26 -12.33
CA LEU A 108 -13.87 -11.37 -11.47
C LEU A 108 -15.24 -11.92 -11.89
N GLN A 109 -16.19 -11.04 -12.24
CA GLN A 109 -17.53 -11.41 -12.72
C GLN A 109 -17.46 -12.13 -14.07
N ALA A 110 -16.58 -11.72 -14.97
CA ALA A 110 -16.35 -12.39 -16.25
C ALA A 110 -15.75 -13.79 -16.06
N GLY A 111 -15.16 -14.08 -14.91
CA GLY A 111 -14.53 -15.36 -14.58
C GLY A 111 -13.21 -15.59 -15.33
N GLY A 112 -12.54 -16.69 -15.01
CA GLY A 112 -11.37 -17.14 -15.75
C GLY A 112 -10.15 -16.20 -15.69
N THR A 113 -10.03 -15.36 -14.65
CA THR A 113 -8.92 -14.39 -14.48
C THR A 113 -7.54 -15.05 -14.47
N GLY A 114 -7.47 -16.32 -14.05
CA GLY A 114 -6.20 -17.03 -13.84
C GLY A 114 -5.44 -16.58 -12.59
N TRP A 115 -5.99 -15.67 -11.80
CA TRP A 115 -5.41 -15.21 -10.55
C TRP A 115 -5.56 -16.23 -9.43
N ASP A 116 -4.54 -16.34 -8.59
CA ASP A 116 -4.56 -17.14 -7.36
C ASP A 116 -4.73 -16.24 -6.14
N VAL A 117 -4.17 -15.03 -6.21
CA VAL A 117 -4.28 -13.98 -5.21
C VAL A 117 -4.61 -12.67 -5.90
N PHE A 118 -5.36 -11.80 -5.24
CA PHE A 118 -5.55 -10.42 -5.72
C PHE A 118 -5.65 -9.46 -4.52
N VAL A 119 -5.52 -8.16 -4.80
CA VAL A 119 -5.40 -7.11 -3.77
C VAL A 119 -6.59 -6.15 -3.83
N PRO A 120 -7.75 -6.51 -3.23
CA PRO A 120 -8.92 -5.64 -3.14
C PRO A 120 -8.79 -4.60 -2.04
N THR A 121 -9.52 -3.48 -2.18
CA THR A 121 -9.69 -2.46 -1.14
C THR A 121 -10.88 -2.79 -0.24
N ASN A 122 -10.86 -2.36 1.01
CA ASN A 122 -11.84 -2.66 2.06
C ASN A 122 -13.31 -2.60 1.62
N TYR A 123 -13.71 -1.56 0.89
CA TYR A 123 -15.11 -1.34 0.51
C TYR A 123 -15.66 -2.32 -0.53
N THR A 124 -14.80 -3.12 -1.16
CA THR A 124 -15.21 -4.07 -2.19
C THR A 124 -15.47 -5.49 -1.66
N ILE A 125 -14.94 -5.82 -0.48
CA ILE A 125 -14.90 -7.21 0.03
C ILE A 125 -16.31 -7.77 0.25
N SER A 126 -17.21 -6.99 0.88
CA SER A 126 -18.60 -7.45 1.08
C SER A 126 -19.30 -7.73 -0.24
N THR A 127 -19.14 -6.87 -1.24
CA THR A 127 -19.68 -7.06 -2.58
C THR A 127 -19.15 -8.35 -3.25
N TYR A 128 -17.84 -8.61 -3.11
CA TYR A 128 -17.26 -9.86 -3.64
C TYR A 128 -17.79 -11.11 -2.94
N VAL A 129 -18.07 -11.03 -1.63
CA VAL A 129 -18.68 -12.14 -0.89
C VAL A 129 -20.13 -12.35 -1.30
N GLU A 130 -20.93 -11.28 -1.41
CA GLU A 130 -22.33 -11.34 -1.86
C GLU A 130 -22.47 -11.93 -3.26
N LEU A 131 -21.54 -11.63 -4.15
CA LEU A 131 -21.50 -12.14 -5.53
C LEU A 131 -20.81 -13.51 -5.66
N ASP A 132 -20.40 -14.15 -4.56
CA ASP A 132 -19.66 -15.44 -4.52
C ASP A 132 -18.38 -15.43 -5.39
N LEU A 133 -17.68 -14.30 -5.44
CA LEU A 133 -16.46 -14.10 -6.24
C LEU A 133 -15.17 -14.46 -5.51
N ILE A 134 -15.21 -14.50 -4.18
CA ILE A 134 -14.06 -14.85 -3.32
C ILE A 134 -14.42 -15.96 -2.35
N GLN A 135 -13.41 -16.66 -1.83
CA GLN A 135 -13.62 -17.75 -0.89
C GLN A 135 -13.14 -17.39 0.52
N PRO A 136 -13.77 -17.95 1.58
CA PRO A 136 -13.29 -17.76 2.93
C PRO A 136 -11.90 -18.38 3.09
N LEU A 137 -11.07 -17.71 3.89
CA LEU A 137 -9.70 -18.14 4.16
C LEU A 137 -9.65 -19.14 5.32
N ASP A 138 -8.85 -20.17 5.16
CA ASP A 138 -8.46 -21.10 6.23
C ASP A 138 -7.25 -20.53 6.98
N VAL A 139 -7.51 -19.92 8.14
CA VAL A 139 -6.48 -19.28 8.98
C VAL A 139 -5.40 -20.29 9.43
N SER A 140 -5.72 -21.58 9.55
CA SER A 140 -4.73 -22.60 9.91
C SER A 140 -3.60 -22.73 8.89
N ARG A 141 -3.83 -22.28 7.66
CA ARG A 141 -2.87 -22.24 6.55
C ARG A 141 -2.04 -20.94 6.51
N LEU A 142 -2.31 -20.00 7.41
CA LEU A 142 -1.67 -18.69 7.50
C LEU A 142 -1.00 -18.49 8.87
N PRO A 143 0.04 -19.27 9.23
CA PRO A 143 0.67 -19.21 10.54
C PRO A 143 1.27 -17.83 10.89
N ASN A 144 1.55 -16.98 9.91
CA ASN A 144 2.01 -15.61 10.13
C ASN A 144 0.85 -14.62 10.43
N PHE A 145 -0.40 -14.98 10.13
CA PHE A 145 -1.57 -14.17 10.47
C PHE A 145 -1.86 -14.30 11.97
N ASN A 146 -1.85 -13.18 12.70
CA ASN A 146 -2.13 -13.17 14.12
C ASN A 146 -2.81 -11.86 14.53
N GLU A 147 -4.13 -11.92 14.73
CA GLU A 147 -4.98 -10.78 15.05
C GLU A 147 -4.54 -10.01 16.30
N LYS A 148 -3.83 -10.66 17.24
CA LYS A 148 -3.32 -10.01 18.46
C LYS A 148 -2.44 -8.79 18.17
N TYR A 149 -1.73 -8.82 17.04
CA TYR A 149 -0.79 -7.77 16.66
C TYR A 149 -1.36 -6.81 15.60
N LEU A 150 -2.61 -7.05 15.18
CA LEU A 150 -3.23 -6.27 14.12
C LEU A 150 -4.14 -5.17 14.67
N ILE A 151 -4.10 -4.01 14.06
CA ILE A 151 -5.00 -2.91 14.39
C ILE A 151 -6.40 -3.25 13.89
N LYS A 152 -7.32 -3.50 14.82
CA LYS A 152 -8.67 -4.04 14.56
C LYS A 152 -9.44 -3.30 13.47
N ARG A 153 -9.42 -1.97 13.49
CA ARG A 153 -10.08 -1.11 12.50
C ARG A 153 -9.75 -1.47 11.05
N PHE A 154 -8.52 -1.94 10.78
CA PHE A 154 -8.05 -2.25 9.42
C PHE A 154 -8.21 -3.72 9.03
N ILE A 155 -8.62 -4.60 9.97
CA ILE A 155 -8.86 -6.01 9.66
C ILE A 155 -10.35 -6.35 9.55
N GLU A 156 -11.20 -5.60 10.25
CA GLU A 156 -12.66 -5.84 10.27
C GLU A 156 -13.27 -5.95 8.87
N PRO A 157 -12.92 -5.11 7.86
CA PRO A 157 -13.50 -5.23 6.52
C PRO A 157 -13.19 -6.56 5.81
N GLY A 158 -12.11 -7.26 6.22
CA GLY A 158 -11.77 -8.60 5.71
C GLY A 158 -12.68 -9.71 6.20
N THR A 159 -13.55 -9.41 7.19
CA THR A 159 -14.45 -10.39 7.82
C THR A 159 -15.90 -10.08 7.48
N VAL A 160 -16.59 -11.00 6.84
CA VAL A 160 -18.00 -10.87 6.45
C VAL A 160 -18.77 -12.06 7.04
N ASN A 161 -19.90 -11.78 7.73
CA ASN A 161 -20.74 -12.78 8.39
C ASN A 161 -19.94 -13.77 9.28
N GLY A 162 -18.95 -13.24 10.03
CA GLY A 162 -18.12 -14.02 10.96
C GLY A 162 -17.07 -14.92 10.31
N LYS A 163 -16.85 -14.81 8.99
CA LYS A 163 -15.82 -15.54 8.26
C LYS A 163 -14.78 -14.59 7.69
N LEU A 164 -13.50 -14.92 7.83
CA LEU A 164 -12.40 -14.18 7.23
C LEU A 164 -12.31 -14.52 5.73
N TYR A 165 -12.38 -13.51 4.86
CA TYR A 165 -12.25 -13.63 3.40
C TYR A 165 -10.97 -13.01 2.87
N ALA A 166 -10.39 -12.07 3.62
CA ALA A 166 -9.20 -11.39 3.20
C ALA A 166 -8.34 -11.00 4.41
N VAL A 167 -7.03 -11.08 4.30
CA VAL A 167 -6.07 -10.63 5.32
C VAL A 167 -5.49 -9.28 4.91
N PRO A 168 -5.29 -8.34 5.87
CA PRO A 168 -4.82 -7.01 5.53
C PRO A 168 -3.41 -7.06 4.93
N LYS A 169 -3.21 -6.26 3.88
CA LYS A 169 -1.91 -5.99 3.27
C LYS A 169 -1.30 -4.73 3.89
N ASN A 170 -1.99 -3.62 3.75
CA ASN A 170 -1.59 -2.31 4.24
C ASN A 170 -2.80 -1.37 4.31
N TRP A 171 -2.55 -0.14 4.75
CA TRP A 171 -3.55 0.92 4.79
C TRP A 171 -2.93 2.24 4.33
N GLY A 172 -3.78 3.20 4.08
CA GLY A 172 -3.34 4.54 3.72
C GLY A 172 -4.49 5.52 3.64
N THR A 173 -4.14 6.71 3.25
CA THR A 173 -5.05 7.84 3.09
C THR A 173 -5.01 8.33 1.66
N THR A 174 -6.09 8.97 1.20
CA THR A 174 -6.10 9.73 -0.03
C THR A 174 -6.12 11.22 0.31
N GLY A 175 -5.08 11.88 -0.09
CA GLY A 175 -4.91 13.32 0.00
C GLY A 175 -4.59 13.92 -1.38
N PHE A 176 -3.82 14.97 -1.41
CA PHE A 176 -3.28 15.52 -2.65
C PHE A 176 -1.81 15.90 -2.50
N VAL A 177 -1.07 15.81 -3.59
CA VAL A 177 0.30 16.30 -3.68
C VAL A 177 0.35 17.61 -4.42
N LEU A 178 1.31 18.46 -4.06
CA LEU A 178 1.56 19.72 -4.75
C LEU A 178 3.06 20.07 -4.75
N ASN A 179 3.51 20.69 -5.85
CA ASN A 179 4.88 21.16 -6.02
C ASN A 179 5.02 22.60 -5.50
N ARG A 180 5.73 22.80 -4.38
CA ARG A 180 5.95 24.11 -3.72
C ARG A 180 6.74 25.11 -4.54
N LYS A 181 7.50 24.66 -5.54
CA LYS A 181 8.13 25.56 -6.49
C LYS A 181 7.11 26.20 -7.43
N LYS A 182 5.99 25.55 -7.67
CA LYS A 182 4.94 25.98 -8.60
C LYS A 182 3.77 26.65 -7.87
N ILE A 183 3.25 26.02 -6.83
CA ILE A 183 2.12 26.52 -6.01
C ILE A 183 2.70 27.23 -4.78
N LYS A 184 2.49 28.53 -4.69
CA LYS A 184 3.05 29.37 -3.60
C LYS A 184 2.14 29.51 -2.40
N SER A 185 0.83 29.31 -2.58
CA SER A 185 -0.13 29.18 -1.48
C SER A 185 0.12 27.93 -0.65
N ASN A 186 -0.47 27.86 0.52
CA ASN A 186 -0.35 26.72 1.42
C ASN A 186 -1.72 26.05 1.63
N PRO A 187 -2.28 25.35 0.61
CA PRO A 187 -3.59 24.74 0.72
C PRO A 187 -3.57 23.62 1.78
N THR A 188 -4.65 23.57 2.58
CA THR A 188 -4.86 22.60 3.66
C THR A 188 -6.21 21.91 3.53
N SER A 189 -6.93 22.13 2.45
CA SER A 189 -8.33 21.74 2.27
C SER A 189 -8.63 21.27 0.86
N TRP A 190 -9.65 20.41 0.70
CA TRP A 190 -10.18 20.04 -0.60
C TRP A 190 -10.81 21.23 -1.33
N ARG A 191 -11.38 22.18 -0.57
CA ARG A 191 -11.89 23.43 -1.14
C ARG A 191 -10.78 24.19 -1.85
N GLU A 192 -9.65 24.39 -1.19
CA GLU A 192 -8.50 25.08 -1.79
C GLU A 192 -7.89 24.29 -2.95
N PHE A 193 -7.88 22.94 -2.90
CA PHE A 193 -7.44 22.10 -4.02
C PHE A 193 -8.26 22.39 -5.28
N TRP A 194 -9.60 22.35 -5.19
CA TRP A 194 -10.47 22.57 -6.34
C TRP A 194 -10.48 24.04 -6.81
N ASP A 195 -10.32 25.00 -5.91
CA ASP A 195 -10.21 26.42 -6.28
C ASP A 195 -8.90 26.71 -7.00
N LEU A 196 -7.77 26.16 -6.52
CA LEU A 196 -6.48 26.25 -7.19
C LEU A 196 -6.48 25.56 -8.57
N THR A 197 -7.22 24.46 -8.71
CA THR A 197 -7.40 23.80 -10.01
C THR A 197 -7.93 24.73 -11.08
N LYS A 198 -8.83 25.64 -10.72
CA LYS A 198 -9.45 26.61 -11.63
C LYS A 198 -8.68 27.92 -11.78
N THR A 199 -7.64 28.12 -10.98
CA THR A 199 -6.86 29.36 -10.92
C THR A 199 -5.37 29.12 -11.16
N ASP A 200 -4.54 29.15 -10.11
CA ASP A 200 -3.07 29.14 -10.20
C ASP A 200 -2.51 27.84 -10.79
N ALA A 201 -3.22 26.71 -10.63
CA ALA A 201 -2.82 25.41 -11.15
C ALA A 201 -3.57 25.00 -12.43
N SER A 202 -4.29 25.92 -13.09
CA SER A 202 -5.08 25.60 -14.27
C SER A 202 -4.22 24.93 -15.37
N GLY A 203 -4.70 23.79 -15.89
CA GLY A 203 -4.01 22.96 -16.88
C GLY A 203 -2.85 22.14 -16.30
N ARG A 204 -2.70 22.07 -14.97
CA ARG A 204 -1.58 21.41 -14.27
C ARG A 204 -2.02 20.50 -13.13
N VAL A 205 -3.28 20.08 -13.10
CA VAL A 205 -3.84 19.24 -12.04
C VAL A 205 -4.29 17.91 -12.59
N MET A 206 -3.99 16.84 -11.88
CA MET A 206 -4.49 15.50 -12.17
C MET A 206 -5.49 15.05 -11.10
N VAL A 207 -6.50 14.32 -11.54
CA VAL A 207 -7.45 13.64 -10.65
C VAL A 207 -7.52 12.17 -11.05
N HIS A 208 -7.93 11.32 -10.09
CA HIS A 208 -8.04 9.88 -10.37
C HIS A 208 -9.15 9.58 -11.38
N ASP A 209 -9.01 8.48 -12.09
CA ASP A 209 -9.93 8.08 -13.16
C ASP A 209 -11.05 7.13 -12.70
N TYR A 210 -11.25 6.99 -11.38
CA TYR A 210 -12.33 6.18 -10.80
C TYR A 210 -13.20 6.96 -9.80
N GLN A 211 -14.42 6.46 -9.61
CA GLN A 211 -15.51 7.23 -8.98
C GLN A 211 -15.31 7.51 -7.49
N LEU A 212 -14.74 6.56 -6.72
CA LEU A 212 -14.68 6.69 -5.27
C LEU A 212 -13.92 7.95 -4.86
N THR A 213 -12.65 8.07 -5.25
CA THR A 213 -11.80 9.18 -4.81
C THR A 213 -12.16 10.50 -5.46
N THR A 214 -12.44 10.51 -6.78
CA THR A 214 -12.66 11.76 -7.50
C THR A 214 -13.98 12.41 -7.08
N ILE A 215 -15.07 11.65 -7.02
CA ILE A 215 -16.36 12.16 -6.54
C ILE A 215 -16.30 12.44 -5.04
N GLY A 216 -15.68 11.54 -4.24
CA GLY A 216 -15.57 11.70 -2.79
C GLY A 216 -14.84 13.00 -2.39
N ASN A 217 -13.74 13.32 -3.07
CA ASN A 217 -13.01 14.56 -2.81
C ASN A 217 -13.72 15.81 -3.34
N ALA A 218 -14.55 15.68 -4.38
CA ALA A 218 -15.45 16.76 -4.79
C ALA A 218 -16.60 16.98 -3.78
N LEU A 219 -17.12 15.92 -3.18
CA LEU A 219 -18.10 16.01 -2.08
C LEU A 219 -17.49 16.72 -0.86
N LYS A 220 -16.22 16.47 -0.52
CA LYS A 220 -15.51 17.14 0.57
C LYS A 220 -15.35 18.66 0.36
N TYR A 221 -15.35 19.14 -0.87
CA TYR A 221 -15.43 20.59 -1.15
C TYR A 221 -16.63 21.25 -0.46
N PHE A 222 -17.75 20.54 -0.39
CA PHE A 222 -19.00 20.99 0.21
C PHE A 222 -19.19 20.51 1.66
N GLU A 223 -18.19 19.82 2.24
CA GLU A 223 -18.24 19.21 3.57
C GLU A 223 -19.27 18.06 3.69
N TYR A 224 -19.69 17.48 2.56
CA TYR A 224 -20.53 16.28 2.53
C TYR A 224 -19.73 15.03 2.90
N SER A 225 -20.42 13.92 3.20
CA SER A 225 -19.77 12.63 3.39
C SER A 225 -19.03 12.22 2.10
N PHE A 226 -17.81 11.71 2.24
CA PHE A 226 -17.04 11.13 1.16
C PHE A 226 -17.79 10.01 0.42
N ASN A 227 -18.67 9.32 1.15
CA ASN A 227 -19.46 8.18 0.69
C ASN A 227 -20.88 8.54 0.22
N SER A 228 -21.24 9.81 0.15
CA SER A 228 -22.62 10.20 -0.17
C SER A 228 -23.09 9.62 -1.50
N VAL A 229 -24.33 9.13 -1.51
CA VAL A 229 -25.12 8.73 -2.68
C VAL A 229 -26.39 9.58 -2.82
N ASP A 230 -26.50 10.65 -2.03
CA ASP A 230 -27.63 11.59 -2.13
C ASP A 230 -27.59 12.28 -3.49
N PRO A 231 -28.73 12.27 -4.26
CA PRO A 231 -28.74 12.83 -5.61
C PRO A 231 -28.41 14.32 -5.69
N LYS A 232 -28.77 15.10 -4.65
CA LYS A 232 -28.47 16.54 -4.62
C LYS A 232 -26.98 16.79 -4.38
N GLU A 233 -26.39 16.09 -3.40
CA GLU A 233 -24.97 16.20 -3.09
C GLU A 233 -24.11 15.73 -4.26
N LEU A 234 -24.54 14.65 -4.95
CA LEU A 234 -23.89 14.19 -6.17
C LEU A 234 -24.01 15.17 -7.33
N ALA A 235 -25.15 15.89 -7.46
CA ALA A 235 -25.29 16.92 -8.48
C ALA A 235 -24.39 18.14 -8.21
N ASP A 236 -24.19 18.53 -6.93
CA ASP A 236 -23.26 19.60 -6.56
C ASP A 236 -21.80 19.17 -6.87
N ALA A 237 -21.42 17.94 -6.54
CA ALA A 237 -20.11 17.39 -6.86
C ALA A 237 -19.88 17.27 -8.38
N GLU A 238 -20.88 16.79 -9.13
CA GLU A 238 -20.82 16.70 -10.60
C GLU A 238 -20.58 18.08 -11.23
N LYS A 239 -21.33 19.09 -10.79
CA LYS A 239 -21.13 20.46 -11.29
C LYS A 239 -19.70 20.93 -11.04
N LEU A 240 -19.15 20.75 -9.83
CA LEU A 240 -17.77 21.11 -9.51
C LEU A 240 -16.78 20.40 -10.43
N LEU A 241 -16.95 19.08 -10.64
CA LEU A 241 -16.09 18.27 -11.50
C LEU A 241 -16.13 18.75 -12.96
N ILE A 242 -17.32 18.97 -13.52
CA ILE A 242 -17.50 19.46 -14.90
C ILE A 242 -16.91 20.86 -15.06
N ASP A 243 -17.15 21.76 -14.12
CA ASP A 243 -16.59 23.13 -14.13
C ASP A 243 -15.05 23.11 -14.02
N SER A 244 -14.48 22.09 -13.34
CA SER A 244 -13.04 21.95 -13.18
C SER A 244 -12.35 21.25 -14.37
N LYS A 245 -13.09 20.47 -15.16
CA LYS A 245 -12.51 19.64 -16.24
C LYS A 245 -11.66 20.39 -17.24
N PRO A 246 -12.05 21.58 -17.76
CA PRO A 246 -11.23 22.35 -18.69
C PRO A 246 -9.88 22.80 -18.11
N HIS A 247 -9.74 22.76 -16.79
CA HIS A 247 -8.56 23.17 -16.03
C HIS A 247 -7.68 21.98 -15.59
N LEU A 248 -8.06 20.74 -15.92
CA LEU A 248 -7.26 19.57 -15.60
C LEU A 248 -6.18 19.34 -16.67
N PHE A 249 -5.04 18.85 -16.25
CA PHE A 249 -4.02 18.27 -17.11
C PHE A 249 -4.46 16.90 -17.63
N ALA A 250 -4.92 16.03 -16.69
CA ALA A 250 -5.41 14.70 -17.02
C ALA A 250 -6.34 14.12 -15.94
N ILE A 251 -7.16 13.15 -16.36
CA ILE A 251 -7.93 12.26 -15.48
C ILE A 251 -7.25 10.90 -15.58
N ASN A 252 -6.34 10.59 -14.64
CA ASN A 252 -5.55 9.37 -14.64
C ASN A 252 -4.97 9.11 -13.24
N SER A 253 -5.05 7.88 -12.76
CA SER A 253 -4.49 7.45 -11.46
C SER A 253 -2.99 7.17 -11.51
N ASP A 254 -2.36 7.10 -12.67
CA ASP A 254 -0.90 7.03 -12.84
C ASP A 254 -0.32 8.46 -13.00
N TYR A 255 -0.32 9.21 -11.90
CA TYR A 255 0.09 10.62 -11.87
C TYR A 255 1.58 10.85 -11.54
N GLN A 256 2.29 9.86 -10.99
CA GLN A 256 3.68 10.03 -10.58
C GLN A 256 4.61 10.49 -11.70
N PRO A 257 4.55 9.95 -12.94
CA PRO A 257 5.39 10.42 -14.04
C PRO A 257 5.21 11.90 -14.32
N SER A 258 3.95 12.39 -14.37
CA SER A 258 3.63 13.79 -14.64
C SER A 258 4.04 14.73 -13.50
N MET A 259 3.95 14.29 -12.25
CA MET A 259 4.45 15.05 -11.10
C MET A 259 5.99 15.14 -11.13
N ARG A 260 6.68 14.06 -11.50
CA ARG A 260 8.15 14.01 -11.60
C ARG A 260 8.69 14.88 -12.75
N SER A 261 8.02 14.88 -13.90
CA SER A 261 8.38 15.74 -15.04
C SER A 261 7.99 17.20 -14.84
N THR A 262 7.19 17.51 -13.82
CA THR A 262 6.56 18.84 -13.59
C THR A 262 5.54 19.26 -14.65
N ASP A 263 5.02 18.33 -15.43
CA ASP A 263 3.87 18.57 -16.32
C ASP A 263 2.59 18.78 -15.51
N ALA A 264 2.44 18.03 -14.40
CA ALA A 264 1.46 18.31 -13.37
C ALA A 264 2.13 18.99 -12.16
N TRP A 265 1.40 19.89 -11.49
CA TRP A 265 1.83 20.62 -10.30
C TRP A 265 1.07 20.19 -9.06
N MET A 266 -0.13 19.66 -9.25
CA MET A 266 -0.98 19.10 -8.20
C MET A 266 -1.63 17.81 -8.69
N SER A 267 -1.90 16.89 -7.79
CA SER A 267 -2.69 15.69 -8.06
C SER A 267 -3.38 15.18 -6.80
N ILE A 268 -4.59 14.61 -6.94
CA ILE A 268 -5.10 13.67 -5.96
C ILE A 268 -4.07 12.55 -5.85
N ALA A 269 -3.74 12.11 -4.63
CA ALA A 269 -2.64 11.18 -4.42
C ALA A 269 -2.86 10.28 -3.21
N TRP A 270 -2.27 9.07 -3.26
CA TRP A 270 -2.22 8.14 -2.14
C TRP A 270 -0.97 8.36 -1.27
N THR A 271 -1.05 7.96 0.00
CA THR A 271 0.01 8.10 1.01
C THR A 271 1.39 7.67 0.49
N GLY A 272 1.54 6.44 0.02
CA GLY A 272 2.84 5.88 -0.36
C GLY A 272 3.44 6.58 -1.57
N ASP A 273 2.61 6.93 -2.54
CA ASP A 273 3.04 7.71 -3.70
C ASP A 273 3.45 9.13 -3.30
N GLY A 274 2.70 9.74 -2.38
CA GLY A 274 3.07 11.03 -1.78
C GLY A 274 4.43 10.97 -1.08
N LEU A 275 4.68 9.89 -0.31
CA LEU A 275 5.96 9.66 0.35
C LEU A 275 7.09 9.48 -0.68
N GLN A 276 6.89 8.66 -1.71
CA GLN A 276 7.90 8.43 -2.76
C GLN A 276 8.22 9.73 -3.51
N LEU A 277 7.20 10.50 -3.88
CA LEU A 277 7.37 11.79 -4.55
C LEU A 277 8.11 12.80 -3.66
N ASN A 278 7.75 12.91 -2.38
CA ASN A 278 8.42 13.81 -1.42
C ASN A 278 9.89 13.40 -1.19
N ARG A 279 10.17 12.09 -1.05
CA ARG A 279 11.53 11.57 -0.89
C ARG A 279 12.43 11.93 -2.08
N ASP A 280 11.91 11.75 -3.30
CA ASP A 280 12.69 11.93 -4.51
C ASP A 280 12.73 13.41 -4.96
N ILE A 281 11.71 14.18 -4.62
CA ILE A 281 11.55 15.61 -4.94
C ILE A 281 11.04 16.33 -3.68
N PRO A 282 11.93 16.83 -2.80
CA PRO A 282 11.56 17.42 -1.52
C PRO A 282 10.60 18.63 -1.59
N GLU A 283 10.43 19.22 -2.77
CA GLU A 283 9.48 20.29 -3.02
C GLU A 283 8.04 19.80 -3.23
N ILE A 284 7.82 18.50 -3.33
CA ILE A 284 6.46 17.94 -3.40
C ILE A 284 5.99 17.61 -1.99
N ASP A 285 4.95 18.28 -1.54
CA ASP A 285 4.28 18.00 -0.28
C ASP A 285 3.06 17.11 -0.51
N TYR A 286 2.73 16.32 0.51
CA TYR A 286 1.47 15.57 0.61
C TYR A 286 0.57 16.24 1.66
N VAL A 287 -0.68 16.47 1.32
CA VAL A 287 -1.66 17.18 2.16
C VAL A 287 -2.92 16.35 2.31
N LEU A 288 -3.37 16.18 3.55
CA LEU A 288 -4.73 15.71 3.86
C LEU A 288 -5.65 16.92 3.99
N GLY A 289 -6.78 16.88 3.30
CA GLY A 289 -7.80 17.92 3.42
C GLY A 289 -8.39 17.95 4.83
N LYS A 290 -8.47 19.13 5.44
CA LYS A 290 -9.02 19.32 6.78
C LYS A 290 -10.49 18.92 6.90
N GLU A 291 -11.22 18.88 5.78
CA GLU A 291 -12.61 18.42 5.73
C GLU A 291 -12.73 16.89 5.85
N GLY A 292 -11.61 16.19 5.99
CA GLY A 292 -11.52 14.74 5.93
C GLY A 292 -11.18 14.24 4.53
N GLY A 293 -11.65 13.05 4.19
CA GLY A 293 -11.35 12.37 2.93
C GLY A 293 -11.39 10.87 3.11
N GLU A 294 -10.63 10.16 2.29
CA GLU A 294 -10.60 8.70 2.31
C GLU A 294 -9.52 8.15 3.24
N LEU A 295 -9.92 7.21 4.09
CA LEU A 295 -9.08 6.20 4.69
C LEU A 295 -9.36 4.87 3.99
N TRP A 296 -8.32 4.11 3.64
CA TRP A 296 -8.50 2.83 3.00
C TRP A 296 -7.57 1.77 3.58
N SER A 297 -7.91 0.52 3.33
CA SER A 297 -7.11 -0.64 3.69
C SER A 297 -7.23 -1.65 2.56
N ASP A 298 -6.09 -2.16 2.09
CA ASP A 298 -6.02 -3.18 1.08
C ASP A 298 -5.70 -4.54 1.69
N PHE A 299 -6.11 -5.58 0.99
CA PHE A 299 -6.10 -6.93 1.50
C PHE A 299 -5.51 -7.91 0.49
N TYR A 300 -5.09 -9.07 0.96
CA TYR A 300 -4.88 -10.25 0.12
C TYR A 300 -6.12 -11.13 0.19
N ALA A 301 -6.72 -11.42 -0.94
CA ALA A 301 -7.87 -12.31 -1.07
C ALA A 301 -7.63 -13.36 -2.15
N ILE A 302 -8.37 -14.47 -2.06
CA ILE A 302 -8.28 -15.59 -2.99
C ILE A 302 -9.58 -15.64 -3.81
N PRO A 303 -9.52 -15.47 -5.14
CA PRO A 303 -10.71 -15.59 -5.99
C PRO A 303 -11.34 -16.97 -5.88
N LYS A 304 -12.66 -17.05 -6.01
CA LYS A 304 -13.39 -18.33 -6.07
C LYS A 304 -12.89 -19.24 -7.20
N SER A 305 -12.45 -18.66 -8.28
CA SER A 305 -11.93 -19.34 -9.47
C SER A 305 -10.47 -19.79 -9.35
N ALA A 306 -9.76 -19.46 -8.25
CA ALA A 306 -8.36 -19.82 -8.04
C ALA A 306 -8.18 -21.34 -8.04
N LYS A 307 -7.17 -21.80 -8.79
CA LYS A 307 -6.89 -23.24 -8.97
C LYS A 307 -5.66 -23.73 -8.22
N ARG A 308 -4.77 -22.82 -7.81
CA ARG A 308 -3.50 -23.11 -7.14
C ARG A 308 -3.55 -22.67 -5.67
N LEU A 309 -4.46 -23.28 -4.91
CA LEU A 309 -4.70 -22.85 -3.51
C LEU A 309 -3.47 -23.00 -2.62
N ASP A 310 -2.68 -24.07 -2.79
CA ASP A 310 -1.46 -24.24 -2.00
C ASP A 310 -0.45 -23.12 -2.26
N ALA A 311 -0.26 -22.73 -3.52
CA ALA A 311 0.57 -21.60 -3.89
C ALA A 311 0.01 -20.26 -3.37
N ALA A 312 -1.32 -20.06 -3.45
CA ALA A 312 -1.97 -18.84 -2.96
C ALA A 312 -1.76 -18.65 -1.46
N TYR A 313 -2.02 -19.69 -0.65
CA TYR A 313 -1.82 -19.64 0.81
C TYR A 313 -0.35 -19.47 1.19
N ALA A 314 0.55 -20.21 0.53
CA ALA A 314 1.98 -20.07 0.76
C ALA A 314 2.47 -18.66 0.46
N PHE A 315 1.98 -18.05 -0.63
CA PHE A 315 2.36 -16.71 -1.04
C PHE A 315 1.80 -15.64 -0.11
N ILE A 316 0.51 -15.71 0.25
CA ILE A 316 -0.08 -14.81 1.24
C ILE A 316 0.66 -14.91 2.56
N ASN A 317 0.90 -16.14 3.08
CA ASN A 317 1.60 -16.33 4.33
C ASN A 317 3.04 -15.79 4.30
N PHE A 318 3.72 -15.89 3.16
CA PHE A 318 5.04 -15.31 2.97
C PHE A 318 4.98 -13.78 3.02
N LEU A 319 4.03 -13.14 2.32
CA LEU A 319 3.91 -11.68 2.24
C LEU A 319 3.51 -11.03 3.58
N ILE A 320 2.74 -11.73 4.42
CA ILE A 320 2.37 -11.25 5.77
C ILE A 320 3.39 -11.66 6.85
N ASP A 321 4.51 -12.27 6.50
CA ASP A 321 5.64 -12.42 7.43
C ASP A 321 6.16 -11.02 7.79
N PRO A 322 6.35 -10.70 9.09
CA PRO A 322 6.70 -9.35 9.50
C PRO A 322 7.99 -8.80 8.85
N VAL A 323 8.99 -9.66 8.64
CA VAL A 323 10.26 -9.23 8.02
C VAL A 323 10.10 -8.97 6.52
N VAL A 324 9.31 -9.83 5.84
CA VAL A 324 8.99 -9.64 4.41
C VAL A 324 8.12 -8.41 4.22
N SER A 325 7.10 -8.26 5.06
CA SER A 325 6.18 -7.12 5.02
C SER A 325 6.89 -5.78 5.31
N ALA A 326 7.85 -5.73 6.24
CA ALA A 326 8.65 -4.53 6.48
C ALA A 326 9.41 -4.08 5.22
N LYS A 327 9.99 -5.02 4.47
CA LYS A 327 10.64 -4.72 3.18
C LYS A 327 9.67 -4.22 2.10
N GLU A 328 8.42 -4.72 2.11
CA GLU A 328 7.36 -4.17 1.27
C GLU A 328 7.12 -2.69 1.59
N VAL A 329 6.98 -2.37 2.90
CA VAL A 329 6.74 -1.00 3.37
C VAL A 329 7.87 -0.06 2.97
N GLU A 330 9.13 -0.47 3.11
CA GLU A 330 10.31 0.33 2.72
C GLU A 330 10.30 0.70 1.23
N VAL A 331 9.75 -0.16 0.38
CA VAL A 331 9.67 0.08 -1.07
C VAL A 331 8.47 0.94 -1.43
N HIS A 332 7.26 0.54 -1.02
CA HIS A 332 6.04 1.21 -1.48
C HIS A 332 5.55 2.34 -0.57
N GLY A 333 6.04 2.45 0.68
CA GLY A 333 5.74 3.57 1.58
C GLY A 333 4.36 3.55 2.23
N TYR A 334 3.63 2.44 2.18
CA TYR A 334 2.32 2.32 2.83
C TYR A 334 2.43 1.58 4.17
N PRO A 335 1.89 2.12 5.27
CA PRO A 335 1.91 1.45 6.56
C PRO A 335 1.10 0.16 6.57
N VAL A 336 1.51 -0.79 7.40
CA VAL A 336 0.83 -2.07 7.61
C VAL A 336 0.14 -2.05 8.97
N PRO A 337 -1.06 -2.59 9.12
CA PRO A 337 -1.75 -2.61 10.40
C PRO A 337 -1.26 -3.74 11.33
N ASP A 338 0.03 -4.01 11.35
CA ASP A 338 0.69 -5.03 12.17
C ASP A 338 1.82 -4.41 12.99
N ASP A 339 1.67 -4.39 14.32
CA ASP A 339 2.65 -3.80 15.23
C ASP A 339 4.03 -4.47 15.14
N ARG A 340 4.09 -5.75 14.76
CA ARG A 340 5.36 -6.46 14.54
C ARG A 340 6.13 -5.88 13.36
N VAL A 341 5.42 -5.45 12.31
CA VAL A 341 6.02 -4.80 11.14
C VAL A 341 6.48 -3.40 11.50
N THR A 342 5.62 -2.61 12.14
CA THR A 342 5.94 -1.24 12.57
C THR A 342 7.20 -1.21 13.45
N ALA A 343 7.40 -2.19 14.33
CA ALA A 343 8.59 -2.32 15.17
C ALA A 343 9.90 -2.60 14.40
N LEU A 344 9.82 -3.04 13.14
CA LEU A 344 10.97 -3.31 12.27
C LEU A 344 11.33 -2.13 11.36
N LEU A 345 10.44 -1.15 11.22
CA LEU A 345 10.65 -0.02 10.32
C LEU A 345 11.63 1.00 10.90
N PRO A 346 12.40 1.70 10.05
CA PRO A 346 13.21 2.84 10.46
C PRO A 346 12.37 3.94 11.11
N LYS A 347 12.94 4.66 12.06
CA LYS A 347 12.26 5.77 12.76
C LYS A 347 11.79 6.87 11.80
N GLU A 348 12.56 7.14 10.77
CA GLU A 348 12.25 8.12 9.73
C GLU A 348 10.92 7.79 9.03
N MET A 349 10.54 6.52 8.99
CA MET A 349 9.26 6.08 8.43
C MET A 349 8.16 6.12 9.48
N THR A 350 8.40 5.59 10.70
CA THR A 350 7.38 5.53 11.75
C THR A 350 7.01 6.90 12.34
N GLU A 351 7.91 7.88 12.24
CA GLU A 351 7.70 9.27 12.65
C GLU A 351 7.29 10.19 11.47
N ASN A 352 7.15 9.64 10.26
CA ASN A 352 6.80 10.43 9.08
C ASN A 352 5.31 10.76 9.06
N PRO A 353 4.91 12.05 9.04
CA PRO A 353 3.50 12.46 9.09
C PRO A 353 2.70 12.14 7.82
N ILE A 354 3.36 11.81 6.70
CA ILE A 354 2.68 11.32 5.49
C ILE A 354 2.18 9.90 5.73
N MET A 355 3.03 9.04 6.33
CA MET A 355 2.67 7.65 6.61
C MET A 355 1.76 7.52 7.84
N TYR A 356 2.07 8.28 8.89
CA TYR A 356 1.38 8.23 10.19
C TYR A 356 0.89 9.64 10.56
N PRO A 357 -0.20 10.11 9.92
CA PRO A 357 -0.75 11.44 10.19
C PRO A 357 -1.23 11.57 11.64
N ALA A 358 -1.33 12.81 12.12
CA ALA A 358 -1.89 13.10 13.43
C ALA A 358 -3.29 12.48 13.59
N LYS A 359 -3.60 12.04 14.82
CA LYS A 359 -4.85 11.32 15.12
C LYS A 359 -6.08 12.10 14.71
N GLU A 360 -6.09 13.40 14.89
CA GLU A 360 -7.20 14.29 14.56
C GLU A 360 -7.51 14.28 13.06
N LEU A 361 -6.49 14.22 12.21
CA LEU A 361 -6.65 14.10 10.76
C LEU A 361 -7.18 12.71 10.38
N LEU A 362 -6.65 11.65 11.01
CA LEU A 362 -7.12 10.28 10.76
C LEU A 362 -8.57 10.07 11.19
N ASP A 363 -9.00 10.69 12.30
CA ASP A 363 -10.37 10.55 12.81
C ASP A 363 -11.39 11.26 11.92
N ALA A 364 -10.98 12.26 11.13
CA ALA A 364 -11.83 12.94 10.15
C ALA A 364 -12.00 12.16 8.84
N LEU A 365 -11.21 11.10 8.61
CA LEU A 365 -11.29 10.31 7.39
C LEU A 365 -12.36 9.22 7.47
N GLU A 366 -12.95 8.91 6.32
CA GLU A 366 -13.98 7.90 6.14
C GLU A 366 -13.42 6.70 5.36
N PHE A 367 -13.70 5.47 5.82
CA PHE A 367 -13.51 4.31 4.95
C PHE A 367 -14.49 4.38 3.78
N GLY A 368 -14.04 4.02 2.58
CA GLY A 368 -14.93 3.82 1.44
C GLY A 368 -16.03 2.83 1.80
N ALA A 369 -17.29 3.17 1.48
CA ALA A 369 -18.46 2.33 1.72
C ALA A 369 -18.79 1.48 0.48
N ALA A 370 -19.23 0.23 0.67
CA ALA A 370 -19.53 -0.70 -0.42
C ALA A 370 -20.54 -0.15 -1.43
N ILE A 371 -21.53 0.63 -0.97
CA ILE A 371 -22.53 1.24 -1.85
C ILE A 371 -21.89 2.13 -2.93
N THR A 372 -20.76 2.76 -2.66
CA THR A 372 -20.10 3.65 -3.63
C THR A 372 -19.56 2.90 -4.86
N LEU A 373 -19.29 1.60 -4.74
CA LEU A 373 -18.84 0.77 -5.85
C LEU A 373 -19.97 0.45 -6.84
N THR A 374 -21.19 0.27 -6.33
CA THR A 374 -22.33 -0.25 -7.09
C THR A 374 -23.42 0.78 -7.34
N ASP A 375 -23.30 1.99 -6.78
CA ASP A 375 -24.29 3.05 -6.98
C ASP A 375 -24.31 3.54 -8.44
N PRO A 376 -25.45 3.43 -9.14
CA PRO A 376 -25.53 3.79 -10.55
C PRO A 376 -25.36 5.30 -10.80
N LEU A 377 -25.80 6.15 -9.86
CA LEU A 377 -25.71 7.60 -10.03
C LEU A 377 -24.25 8.08 -9.92
N ARG A 378 -23.46 7.50 -9.00
CA ARG A 378 -22.02 7.79 -8.95
C ARG A 378 -21.31 7.36 -10.25
N ALA A 379 -21.66 6.19 -10.79
CA ALA A 379 -21.12 5.73 -12.07
C ALA A 379 -21.48 6.67 -13.23
N GLU A 380 -22.74 7.15 -13.28
CA GLU A 380 -23.19 8.13 -14.27
C GLU A 380 -22.49 9.47 -14.12
N VAL A 381 -22.33 10.01 -12.91
CA VAL A 381 -21.58 11.24 -12.63
C VAL A 381 -20.15 11.13 -13.17
N MET A 382 -19.47 10.01 -12.88
CA MET A 382 -18.11 9.81 -13.37
C MET A 382 -18.05 9.68 -14.89
N ALA A 383 -19.03 9.02 -15.51
CA ALA A 383 -19.12 8.91 -16.98
C ALA A 383 -19.34 10.28 -17.64
N ARG A 384 -20.29 11.09 -17.12
CA ARG A 384 -20.54 12.45 -17.62
C ARG A 384 -19.31 13.34 -17.42
N PHE A 385 -18.66 13.31 -16.26
CA PHE A 385 -17.41 14.03 -16.01
C PHE A 385 -16.31 13.67 -17.03
N LYS A 386 -16.12 12.37 -17.31
CA LYS A 386 -15.09 11.95 -18.29
C LYS A 386 -15.42 12.36 -19.70
N SER A 387 -16.68 12.51 -20.07
CA SER A 387 -17.13 12.82 -21.43
C SER A 387 -17.37 14.32 -21.70
N ALA A 388 -17.50 15.17 -20.69
CA ALA A 388 -17.82 16.61 -20.76
C ALA A 388 -16.80 17.48 -21.53
#